data_f869f96b29b55cd19d58afac8d44df4d
#
_entry.id   f869f96b29b55cd19d58afac8d44df4d
#
_cell.length_a   1.000
_cell.length_b   1.000
_cell.length_c   1.000
_cell.angle_alpha   90.00
_cell.angle_beta   90.00
_cell.angle_gamma   90.00
#
_symmetry.space_group_name_H-M   'P 1'
#
loop_
_entity.id
_entity.type
_entity.pdbx_description
1 polymer ?
#
loop_
_entity_poly.entity_id
_entity_poly.type
_entity_poly.pdbx_seq_one_letter_code
_entity_poly.pdbx_strand_id
1 'polypeptide(L)'
;MEFRRIPNLPPYVFTIIDGLKVEARRLGSDVIDLGFGNPDLPSPDITVEKLADAAHNNRNHRYSSSRGIPKLREAVADLYLRRFGVTLDPDREVIATIGAKEGFSHLMWVLLQPGDAALVPSPSYPIHIWGPHLAGADVREIPMGTGHDFFEDIRSAYEYSWPKPRVIVLSFPHNPTTACVDVEFFQRVVDFARERDVVVVHDNAYAELGFDGYQPPSILEADGAKECAVELYSMTKSFSMAGWRVAFLVGNREVVQALAKLKSYLDYGTFQPIQIAATVTLNEAVDYPAELQAVYQSRRDALCDGLNRIGWAIEPPMGTMFAWAPIPEPYRDLGSVEFASMLVRDCDVAVSPGVGFGPGGDGHVRFALIENEQRIHQAVRNLRRGLTKLAPSGGVGA
;
A
#
# COMPACT_ATOMS: atom_id res chain seq x y z
N MET A 1 26.51 -23.19 -1.16
CA MET A 1 26.60 -21.90 -0.44
C MET A 1 25.34 -21.74 0.39
N GLU A 2 25.44 -21.47 1.67
CA GLU A 2 24.28 -21.32 2.57
C GLU A 2 24.02 -19.83 2.84
N PHE A 3 22.80 -19.37 2.63
CA PHE A 3 22.36 -18.00 2.90
C PHE A 3 21.59 -17.98 4.21
N ARG A 4 21.99 -17.19 5.18
CA ARG A 4 21.40 -17.21 6.54
C ARG A 4 20.07 -16.46 6.66
N ARG A 5 19.85 -15.40 5.86
CA ARG A 5 18.63 -14.56 5.93
C ARG A 5 17.58 -14.96 4.91
N ILE A 6 17.99 -15.35 3.70
CA ILE A 6 17.07 -15.61 2.58
C ILE A 6 16.19 -16.84 2.80
N PRO A 7 16.67 -17.97 3.37
CA PRO A 7 15.81 -19.15 3.58
C PRO A 7 14.61 -18.91 4.50
N ASN A 8 14.66 -17.87 5.33
CA ASN A 8 13.57 -17.51 6.25
C ASN A 8 12.47 -16.69 5.58
N LEU A 9 12.70 -16.20 4.35
CA LEU A 9 11.66 -15.53 3.57
C LEU A 9 10.78 -16.58 2.89
N PRO A 10 9.46 -16.58 3.09
CA PRO A 10 8.58 -17.50 2.40
C PRO A 10 8.60 -17.25 0.89
N PRO A 11 8.23 -18.26 0.07
CA PRO A 11 7.97 -18.03 -1.34
C PRO A 11 6.99 -16.86 -1.51
N TYR A 12 7.30 -15.95 -2.41
CA TYR A 12 6.42 -14.83 -2.70
C TYR A 12 5.15 -15.35 -3.38
N VAL A 13 4.04 -15.44 -2.63
CA VAL A 13 2.80 -16.13 -3.03
C VAL A 13 2.27 -15.63 -4.38
N PHE A 14 2.46 -14.35 -4.69
CA PHE A 14 2.03 -13.77 -5.96
C PHE A 14 2.71 -14.41 -7.18
N THR A 15 3.90 -15.01 -7.05
CA THR A 15 4.57 -15.72 -8.15
C THR A 15 3.83 -16.98 -8.57
N ILE A 16 3.04 -17.60 -7.68
CA ILE A 16 2.21 -18.76 -8.01
C ILE A 16 1.12 -18.34 -9.01
N ILE A 17 0.41 -17.28 -8.69
CA ILE A 17 -0.65 -16.74 -9.56
C ILE A 17 -0.08 -16.23 -10.89
N ASP A 18 1.10 -15.59 -10.85
CA ASP A 18 1.78 -15.16 -12.08
C ASP A 18 2.15 -16.36 -12.98
N GLY A 19 2.63 -17.46 -12.40
CA GLY A 19 2.89 -18.69 -13.14
C GLY A 19 1.64 -19.24 -13.83
N LEU A 20 0.51 -19.31 -13.11
CA LEU A 20 -0.77 -19.78 -13.64
C LEU A 20 -1.30 -18.86 -14.75
N LYS A 21 -1.19 -17.53 -14.61
CA LYS A 21 -1.57 -16.58 -15.67
C LYS A 21 -0.77 -16.82 -16.96
N VAL A 22 0.55 -17.01 -16.81
CA VAL A 22 1.42 -17.28 -17.97
C VAL A 22 1.03 -18.58 -18.67
N GLU A 23 0.75 -19.63 -17.91
CA GLU A 23 0.34 -20.93 -18.43
C GLU A 23 -1.03 -20.84 -19.15
N ALA A 24 -2.04 -20.25 -18.49
CA ALA A 24 -3.36 -20.06 -19.08
C ALA A 24 -3.32 -19.25 -20.39
N ARG A 25 -2.55 -18.16 -20.42
CA ARG A 25 -2.36 -17.36 -21.65
C ARG A 25 -1.67 -18.16 -22.77
N ARG A 26 -0.71 -19.03 -22.46
CA ARG A 26 -0.08 -19.94 -23.45
C ARG A 26 -1.08 -20.92 -24.06
N LEU A 27 -2.09 -21.31 -23.28
CA LEU A 27 -3.19 -22.17 -23.72
C LEU A 27 -4.30 -21.41 -24.48
N GLY A 28 -4.15 -20.10 -24.64
CA GLY A 28 -5.09 -19.25 -25.39
C GLY A 28 -6.20 -18.62 -24.54
N SER A 29 -6.16 -18.73 -23.21
CA SER A 29 -7.11 -18.11 -22.30
C SER A 29 -6.91 -16.59 -22.26
N ASP A 30 -8.03 -15.83 -22.30
CA ASP A 30 -8.05 -14.38 -22.10
C ASP A 30 -8.19 -14.06 -20.58
N VAL A 31 -7.11 -14.28 -19.82
CA VAL A 31 -7.09 -14.05 -18.38
C VAL A 31 -7.17 -12.55 -18.07
N ILE A 32 -8.20 -12.16 -17.33
CA ILE A 32 -8.39 -10.80 -16.80
C ILE A 32 -7.64 -10.70 -15.48
N ASP A 33 -6.62 -9.83 -15.44
CA ASP A 33 -5.73 -9.70 -14.29
C ASP A 33 -6.21 -8.63 -13.32
N LEU A 34 -6.90 -9.04 -12.26
CA LEU A 34 -7.28 -8.21 -11.12
C LEU A 34 -6.43 -8.55 -9.88
N GLY A 35 -5.26 -9.17 -10.06
CA GLY A 35 -4.39 -9.60 -8.97
C GLY A 35 -3.35 -8.56 -8.58
N PHE A 36 -2.57 -8.07 -9.53
CA PHE A 36 -1.42 -7.21 -9.26
C PHE A 36 -1.80 -5.73 -9.23
N GLY A 37 -1.64 -5.08 -8.06
CA GLY A 37 -2.00 -3.67 -7.85
C GLY A 37 -1.03 -2.66 -8.49
N ASN A 38 -0.83 -2.77 -9.80
CA ASN A 38 -0.02 -1.83 -10.58
C ASN A 38 -0.94 -0.82 -11.27
N PRO A 39 -0.84 0.50 -11.00
CA PRO A 39 -1.61 1.51 -11.73
C PRO A 39 -1.48 1.34 -13.24
N ASP A 40 -2.61 1.34 -13.93
CA ASP A 40 -2.70 1.16 -15.38
C ASP A 40 -2.88 2.47 -16.15
N LEU A 41 -3.29 3.53 -15.45
CA LEU A 41 -3.47 4.86 -16.03
C LEU A 41 -2.11 5.56 -16.22
N PRO A 42 -1.96 6.43 -17.26
CA PRO A 42 -0.72 7.14 -17.50
C PRO A 42 -0.42 8.15 -16.39
N SER A 43 0.84 8.50 -16.21
CA SER A 43 1.21 9.69 -15.42
C SER A 43 0.73 10.96 -16.11
N PRO A 44 0.55 12.10 -15.40
CA PRO A 44 0.16 13.36 -16.04
C PRO A 44 1.11 13.76 -17.18
N ASP A 45 0.59 14.26 -18.30
CA ASP A 45 1.38 14.62 -19.47
C ASP A 45 2.48 15.63 -19.16
N ILE A 46 2.15 16.65 -18.33
CA ILE A 46 3.11 17.67 -17.86
C ILE A 46 4.31 17.05 -17.12
N THR A 47 4.10 15.92 -16.42
CA THR A 47 5.16 15.17 -15.73
C THR A 47 6.12 14.54 -16.74
N VAL A 48 5.57 13.92 -17.79
CA VAL A 48 6.34 13.24 -18.85
C VAL A 48 7.14 14.26 -19.67
N GLU A 49 6.49 15.36 -20.07
CA GLU A 49 7.13 16.46 -20.80
C GLU A 49 8.26 17.08 -19.99
N LYS A 50 8.04 17.30 -18.69
CA LYS A 50 9.08 17.88 -17.80
C LYS A 50 10.25 16.94 -17.57
N LEU A 51 10.01 15.61 -17.51
CA LEU A 51 11.09 14.63 -17.45
C LEU A 51 11.97 14.73 -18.70
N ALA A 52 11.35 14.73 -19.88
CA ALA A 52 12.06 14.80 -21.17
C ALA A 52 12.91 16.08 -21.26
N ASP A 53 12.31 17.24 -20.93
CA ASP A 53 12.99 18.53 -20.92
C ASP A 53 14.19 18.53 -19.93
N ALA A 54 13.95 18.07 -18.71
CA ALA A 54 14.99 18.02 -17.67
C ALA A 54 16.12 17.03 -18.01
N ALA A 55 15.81 15.93 -18.71
CA ALA A 55 16.79 14.94 -19.12
C ALA A 55 17.72 15.45 -20.23
N HIS A 56 17.31 16.41 -21.06
CA HIS A 56 18.19 17.03 -22.05
C HIS A 56 19.24 17.97 -21.44
N ASN A 57 19.09 18.38 -20.19
CA ASN A 57 20.08 19.21 -19.52
C ASN A 57 21.18 18.34 -18.87
N ASN A 58 22.35 18.33 -19.47
CA ASN A 58 23.52 17.53 -19.03
C ASN A 58 23.92 17.77 -17.56
N ARG A 59 23.58 18.91 -16.96
CA ARG A 59 23.85 19.21 -15.55
C ARG A 59 23.07 18.29 -14.62
N ASN A 60 21.91 17.80 -15.06
CA ASN A 60 21.03 16.94 -14.28
C ASN A 60 21.47 15.46 -14.28
N HIS A 61 22.54 15.10 -15.02
CA HIS A 61 23.09 13.73 -15.06
C HIS A 61 24.09 13.46 -13.94
N ARG A 62 24.40 14.43 -13.12
CA ARG A 62 25.29 14.29 -11.97
C ARG A 62 24.56 13.59 -10.82
N TYR A 63 25.35 13.06 -9.88
CA TYR A 63 24.77 12.58 -8.62
C TYR A 63 23.90 13.66 -7.97
N SER A 64 22.75 13.24 -7.51
CA SER A 64 21.81 14.10 -6.79
C SER A 64 22.02 14.02 -5.28
N SER A 65 21.32 14.82 -4.53
CA SER A 65 21.25 14.70 -3.07
C SER A 65 20.43 13.46 -2.68
N SER A 66 20.95 12.62 -1.77
CA SER A 66 20.23 11.47 -1.20
C SER A 66 18.95 11.87 -0.47
N ARG A 67 18.84 13.15 -0.04
CA ARG A 67 17.64 13.69 0.61
C ARG A 67 16.56 14.19 -0.37
N GLY A 68 16.88 14.25 -1.66
CA GLY A 68 16.08 14.94 -2.65
C GLY A 68 16.46 16.42 -2.80
N ILE A 69 16.21 16.99 -3.98
CA ILE A 69 16.50 18.41 -4.28
C ILE A 69 15.63 19.32 -3.42
N PRO A 70 16.10 20.54 -3.04
CA PRO A 70 15.36 21.46 -2.18
C PRO A 70 13.96 21.75 -2.68
N LYS A 71 13.80 22.08 -3.97
CA LYS A 71 12.50 22.39 -4.57
C LYS A 71 11.49 21.24 -4.49
N LEU A 72 11.94 19.99 -4.53
CA LEU A 72 11.06 18.84 -4.34
C LEU A 72 10.57 18.76 -2.89
N ARG A 73 11.45 18.98 -1.92
CA ARG A 73 11.08 18.95 -0.50
C ARG A 73 10.16 20.12 -0.13
N GLU A 74 10.36 21.30 -0.72
CA GLU A 74 9.45 22.46 -0.62
C GLU A 74 8.07 22.09 -1.18
N ALA A 75 8.00 21.51 -2.39
CA ALA A 75 6.73 21.10 -3.00
C ALA A 75 5.97 20.04 -2.18
N VAL A 76 6.70 19.16 -1.48
CA VAL A 76 6.08 18.19 -0.55
C VAL A 76 5.53 18.92 0.69
N ALA A 77 6.25 19.88 1.25
CA ALA A 77 5.75 20.68 2.38
C ALA A 77 4.48 21.46 1.99
N ASP A 78 4.46 22.03 0.78
CA ASP A 78 3.29 22.73 0.23
C ASP A 78 2.11 21.78 -0.02
N LEU A 79 2.37 20.55 -0.49
CA LEU A 79 1.33 19.51 -0.61
C LEU A 79 0.70 19.22 0.76
N TYR A 80 1.50 19.01 1.80
CA TYR A 80 1.00 18.72 3.15
C TYR A 80 0.20 19.86 3.73
N LEU A 81 0.64 21.10 3.50
CA LEU A 81 -0.11 22.29 3.92
C LEU A 81 -1.46 22.40 3.20
N ARG A 82 -1.49 22.19 1.87
CA ARG A 82 -2.74 22.28 1.08
C ARG A 82 -3.72 21.16 1.40
N ARG A 83 -3.20 19.94 1.52
CA ARG A 83 -4.03 18.72 1.58
C ARG A 83 -4.48 18.37 2.99
N PHE A 84 -3.61 18.58 3.97
CA PHE A 84 -3.80 18.14 5.36
C PHE A 84 -3.75 19.29 6.37
N GLY A 85 -3.47 20.52 5.96
CA GLY A 85 -3.27 21.65 6.89
C GLY A 85 -2.00 21.52 7.73
N VAL A 86 -1.10 20.61 7.40
CA VAL A 86 0.11 20.32 8.16
C VAL A 86 1.30 21.14 7.65
N THR A 87 1.89 21.97 8.51
CA THR A 87 3.12 22.70 8.20
C THR A 87 4.34 21.83 8.45
N LEU A 88 5.21 21.69 7.44
CA LEU A 88 6.47 20.94 7.52
C LEU A 88 7.68 21.83 7.24
N ASP A 89 8.78 21.61 7.96
CA ASP A 89 10.10 22.16 7.63
C ASP A 89 10.72 21.31 6.49
N PRO A 90 10.85 21.84 5.25
CA PRO A 90 11.35 21.05 4.12
C PRO A 90 12.79 20.58 4.31
N ASP A 91 13.58 21.23 5.17
CA ASP A 91 14.97 20.84 5.43
C ASP A 91 15.15 19.83 6.55
N ARG A 92 14.18 19.70 7.45
CA ARG A 92 14.32 18.86 8.63
C ARG A 92 13.28 17.75 8.73
N GLU A 93 12.08 17.99 8.19
CA GLU A 93 10.91 17.11 8.35
C GLU A 93 10.50 16.45 7.03
N VAL A 94 11.28 16.59 5.94
CA VAL A 94 11.01 16.01 4.61
C VAL A 94 12.26 15.35 4.03
N ILE A 95 12.11 14.13 3.50
CA ILE A 95 13.13 13.44 2.70
C ILE A 95 12.49 12.66 1.55
N ALA A 96 13.08 12.74 0.36
CA ALA A 96 12.68 11.91 -0.77
C ALA A 96 13.27 10.49 -0.66
N THR A 97 12.50 9.51 -1.10
CA THR A 97 12.89 8.09 -1.12
C THR A 97 12.68 7.49 -2.53
N ILE A 98 13.36 6.38 -2.81
CA ILE A 98 13.27 5.66 -4.10
C ILE A 98 12.02 4.75 -4.08
N GLY A 99 10.85 5.39 -3.92
CA GLY A 99 9.56 4.78 -3.65
C GLY A 99 9.37 4.43 -2.16
N ALA A 100 8.11 4.31 -1.72
CA ALA A 100 7.76 4.06 -0.32
C ALA A 100 8.34 2.75 0.22
N LYS A 101 8.44 1.71 -0.61
CA LYS A 101 8.98 0.40 -0.20
C LYS A 101 10.46 0.47 0.21
N GLU A 102 11.27 1.22 -0.53
CA GLU A 102 12.67 1.48 -0.16
C GLU A 102 12.74 2.32 1.09
N GLY A 103 11.98 3.42 1.14
CA GLY A 103 11.93 4.29 2.29
C GLY A 103 11.56 3.56 3.57
N PHE A 104 10.52 2.71 3.51
CA PHE A 104 10.10 1.88 4.64
C PHE A 104 11.20 0.89 5.08
N SER A 105 11.82 0.19 4.12
CA SER A 105 12.87 -0.79 4.45
C SER A 105 14.07 -0.15 5.14
N HIS A 106 14.53 0.98 4.63
CA HIS A 106 15.65 1.71 5.22
C HIS A 106 15.27 2.34 6.56
N LEU A 107 14.01 2.77 6.70
CA LEU A 107 13.51 3.28 7.96
C LEU A 107 13.52 2.20 9.05
N MET A 108 13.17 0.95 8.72
CA MET A 108 13.26 -0.15 9.69
C MET A 108 14.70 -0.39 10.15
N TRP A 109 15.70 -0.24 9.27
CA TRP A 109 17.12 -0.32 9.67
C TRP A 109 17.58 0.85 10.55
N VAL A 110 16.90 2.00 10.45
CA VAL A 110 17.16 3.14 11.33
C VAL A 110 16.57 2.94 12.73
N LEU A 111 15.36 2.39 12.78
CA LEU A 111 14.57 2.32 14.01
C LEU A 111 14.78 1.05 14.82
N LEU A 112 15.19 -0.05 14.17
CA LEU A 112 15.20 -1.39 14.75
C LEU A 112 16.57 -2.06 14.63
N GLN A 113 16.88 -2.89 15.61
CA GLN A 113 18.05 -3.76 15.64
C GLN A 113 17.65 -5.17 16.13
N PRO A 114 18.54 -6.17 16.02
CA PRO A 114 18.29 -7.50 16.57
C PRO A 114 17.90 -7.46 18.06
N GLY A 115 16.77 -8.08 18.39
CA GLY A 115 16.20 -8.10 19.74
C GLY A 115 15.13 -7.05 20.02
N ASP A 116 14.92 -6.09 19.11
CA ASP A 116 13.77 -5.17 19.18
C ASP A 116 12.49 -5.87 18.68
N ALA A 117 11.33 -5.28 18.97
CA ALA A 117 10.03 -5.72 18.46
C ALA A 117 9.28 -4.58 17.77
N ALA A 118 8.46 -4.94 16.76
CA ALA A 118 7.54 -4.04 16.06
C ALA A 118 6.12 -4.62 16.06
N LEU A 119 5.12 -3.75 16.23
CA LEU A 119 3.71 -4.07 16.05
C LEU A 119 3.31 -3.84 14.59
N VAL A 120 2.72 -4.83 13.95
CA VAL A 120 2.34 -4.79 12.53
C VAL A 120 0.94 -5.36 12.34
N PRO A 121 0.05 -4.71 11.56
CA PRO A 121 -1.26 -5.29 11.24
C PRO A 121 -1.14 -6.64 10.53
N SER A 122 -2.09 -7.55 10.78
CA SER A 122 -2.21 -8.83 10.07
C SER A 122 -3.68 -9.04 9.64
N PRO A 123 -3.95 -9.16 8.31
CA PRO A 123 -3.01 -9.13 7.19
C PRO A 123 -2.41 -7.73 6.96
N SER A 124 -1.29 -7.66 6.23
CA SER A 124 -0.66 -6.39 5.86
C SER A 124 0.11 -6.49 4.53
N TYR A 125 0.45 -5.35 3.95
CA TYR A 125 1.33 -5.32 2.78
C TYR A 125 2.70 -5.93 3.14
N PRO A 126 3.24 -6.85 2.33
CA PRO A 126 4.38 -7.69 2.73
C PRO A 126 5.59 -6.95 3.29
N ILE A 127 5.89 -5.72 2.81
CA ILE A 127 7.04 -4.98 3.32
C ILE A 127 6.88 -4.56 4.78
N HIS A 128 5.64 -4.38 5.27
CA HIS A 128 5.38 -4.03 6.66
C HIS A 128 5.77 -5.17 7.61
N ILE A 129 5.60 -6.41 7.17
CA ILE A 129 6.00 -7.61 7.92
C ILE A 129 7.51 -7.86 7.74
N TRP A 130 7.99 -7.86 6.49
CA TRP A 130 9.34 -8.28 6.18
C TRP A 130 10.40 -7.20 6.40
N GLY A 131 10.04 -5.92 6.37
CA GLY A 131 10.97 -4.82 6.68
C GLY A 131 11.58 -4.94 8.08
N PRO A 132 10.77 -5.03 9.15
CA PRO A 132 11.26 -5.26 10.51
C PRO A 132 12.06 -6.57 10.66
N HIS A 133 11.58 -7.68 10.07
CA HIS A 133 12.33 -8.95 10.08
C HIS A 133 13.71 -8.83 9.43
N LEU A 134 13.84 -8.13 8.31
CA LEU A 134 15.12 -7.90 7.64
C LEU A 134 16.04 -7.00 8.47
N ALA A 135 15.51 -6.11 9.29
CA ALA A 135 16.25 -5.34 10.27
C ALA A 135 16.71 -6.18 11.48
N GLY A 136 16.16 -7.39 11.65
CA GLY A 136 16.47 -8.32 12.73
C GLY A 136 15.51 -8.24 13.91
N ALA A 137 14.46 -7.46 13.80
CA ALA A 137 13.44 -7.32 14.84
C ALA A 137 12.40 -8.43 14.78
N ASP A 138 11.73 -8.64 15.90
CA ASP A 138 10.60 -9.53 16.04
C ASP A 138 9.30 -8.81 15.68
N VAL A 139 8.47 -9.43 14.84
CA VAL A 139 7.18 -8.88 14.42
C VAL A 139 6.07 -9.45 15.30
N ARG A 140 5.32 -8.56 15.94
CA ARG A 140 4.11 -8.89 16.68
C ARG A 140 2.91 -8.51 15.81
N GLU A 141 2.25 -9.50 15.28
CA GLU A 141 1.09 -9.31 14.42
C GLU A 141 -0.14 -8.90 15.26
N ILE A 142 -0.84 -7.85 14.79
CA ILE A 142 -2.08 -7.36 15.39
C ILE A 142 -3.21 -7.73 14.43
N PRO A 143 -4.21 -8.51 14.88
CA PRO A 143 -5.31 -8.91 14.02
C PRO A 143 -6.08 -7.68 13.52
N MET A 144 -6.40 -7.67 12.23
CA MET A 144 -7.20 -6.63 11.60
C MET A 144 -8.38 -7.27 10.86
N GLY A 145 -9.60 -6.91 11.23
CA GLY A 145 -10.81 -7.46 10.61
C GLY A 145 -12.07 -7.14 11.39
N THR A 146 -13.19 -7.71 10.96
CA THR A 146 -14.49 -7.54 11.61
C THR A 146 -14.47 -8.09 13.05
N GLY A 147 -15.02 -7.31 13.98
CA GLY A 147 -15.10 -7.71 15.39
C GLY A 147 -13.92 -7.32 16.25
N HIS A 148 -12.92 -6.64 15.69
CA HIS A 148 -11.76 -6.10 16.40
C HIS A 148 -11.85 -4.58 16.57
N ASP A 149 -11.59 -4.07 17.78
CA ASP A 149 -11.18 -2.67 17.98
C ASP A 149 -9.67 -2.61 17.80
N PHE A 150 -9.24 -2.21 16.64
CA PHE A 150 -7.83 -2.26 16.25
C PHE A 150 -6.93 -1.43 17.16
N PHE A 151 -7.42 -0.33 17.74
CA PHE A 151 -6.65 0.44 18.72
C PHE A 151 -6.48 -0.33 20.04
N GLU A 152 -7.53 -0.98 20.53
CA GLU A 152 -7.45 -1.80 21.74
C GLU A 152 -6.55 -3.02 21.54
N ASP A 153 -6.53 -3.58 20.32
CA ASP A 153 -5.61 -4.66 19.95
C ASP A 153 -4.15 -4.16 19.93
N ILE A 154 -3.88 -2.95 19.41
CA ILE A 154 -2.55 -2.30 19.50
C ILE A 154 -2.13 -2.17 20.97
N ARG A 155 -3.01 -1.63 21.80
CA ARG A 155 -2.74 -1.41 23.24
C ARG A 155 -2.44 -2.73 23.94
N SER A 156 -3.27 -3.72 23.74
CA SER A 156 -3.11 -5.06 24.33
C SER A 156 -1.82 -5.72 23.86
N ALA A 157 -1.54 -5.71 22.53
CA ALA A 157 -0.33 -6.27 21.99
C ALA A 157 0.94 -5.60 22.57
N TYR A 158 0.91 -4.29 22.79
CA TYR A 158 2.02 -3.60 23.45
C TYR A 158 2.17 -4.04 24.91
N GLU A 159 1.08 -4.04 25.69
CA GLU A 159 1.13 -4.33 27.13
C GLU A 159 1.62 -5.76 27.41
N TYR A 160 1.22 -6.72 26.59
CA TYR A 160 1.60 -8.14 26.76
C TYR A 160 2.90 -8.54 26.03
N SER A 161 3.53 -7.64 25.28
CA SER A 161 4.80 -7.93 24.59
C SER A 161 6.00 -7.74 25.50
N TRP A 162 7.00 -8.62 25.32
CA TRP A 162 8.34 -8.47 25.86
C TRP A 162 9.38 -8.96 24.86
N PRO A 163 10.39 -8.17 24.46
CA PRO A 163 10.56 -6.77 24.86
C PRO A 163 9.40 -5.89 24.39
N LYS A 164 9.26 -4.71 24.99
CA LYS A 164 8.26 -3.73 24.54
C LYS A 164 8.55 -3.29 23.11
N PRO A 165 7.53 -3.23 22.25
CA PRO A 165 7.69 -2.78 20.86
C PRO A 165 8.21 -1.34 20.79
N ARG A 166 9.14 -1.09 19.86
CA ARG A 166 9.70 0.23 19.58
C ARG A 166 8.99 0.96 18.45
N VAL A 167 8.32 0.19 17.58
CA VAL A 167 7.66 0.71 16.38
C VAL A 167 6.24 0.15 16.29
N ILE A 168 5.29 1.02 15.95
CA ILE A 168 3.95 0.65 15.49
C ILE A 168 3.86 0.99 14.01
N VAL A 169 3.56 0.01 13.17
CA VAL A 169 3.34 0.20 11.74
C VAL A 169 1.84 0.33 11.47
N LEU A 170 1.45 1.38 10.78
CA LEU A 170 0.09 1.62 10.31
C LEU A 170 0.09 1.83 8.79
N SER A 171 -1.01 1.52 8.15
CA SER A 171 -1.25 1.85 6.75
C SER A 171 -2.74 2.04 6.54
N PHE A 172 -3.19 3.27 6.29
CA PHE A 172 -4.59 3.60 6.06
C PHE A 172 -4.70 4.67 4.96
N PRO A 173 -5.60 4.51 3.97
CA PRO A 173 -6.43 3.33 3.69
C PRO A 173 -5.60 2.04 3.52
N HIS A 174 -6.09 0.93 4.08
CA HIS A 174 -5.28 -0.26 4.31
C HIS A 174 -5.21 -1.20 3.09
N ASN A 175 -4.03 -1.70 2.80
CA ASN A 175 -3.78 -2.78 1.85
C ASN A 175 -3.38 -4.06 2.63
N PRO A 176 -4.19 -5.15 2.63
CA PRO A 176 -5.21 -5.48 1.62
C PRO A 176 -6.66 -5.20 2.04
N THR A 177 -6.98 -4.97 3.31
CA THR A 177 -8.33 -5.03 3.87
C THR A 177 -9.24 -3.88 3.47
N THR A 178 -8.69 -2.82 2.87
CA THR A 178 -9.36 -1.57 2.50
C THR A 178 -9.94 -0.77 3.67
N ALA A 179 -9.60 -1.15 4.91
CA ALA A 179 -10.03 -0.44 6.10
C ALA A 179 -9.57 1.04 6.06
N CYS A 180 -10.46 1.91 6.51
CA CYS A 180 -10.25 3.36 6.59
C CYS A 180 -10.41 3.82 8.03
N VAL A 181 -9.75 4.93 8.39
CA VAL A 181 -9.80 5.54 9.71
C VAL A 181 -10.01 7.04 9.61
N ASP A 182 -10.34 7.68 10.70
CA ASP A 182 -10.42 9.12 10.86
C ASP A 182 -9.23 9.69 11.65
N VAL A 183 -9.18 11.01 11.81
CA VAL A 183 -8.15 11.69 12.58
C VAL A 183 -8.23 11.32 14.06
N GLU A 184 -9.42 11.04 14.60
CA GLU A 184 -9.62 10.66 16.00
C GLU A 184 -8.93 9.33 16.32
N PHE A 185 -8.98 8.36 15.42
CA PHE A 185 -8.20 7.13 15.54
C PHE A 185 -6.69 7.44 15.63
N PHE A 186 -6.17 8.29 14.74
CA PHE A 186 -4.76 8.68 14.79
C PHE A 186 -4.40 9.43 16.07
N GLN A 187 -5.30 10.28 16.60
CA GLN A 187 -5.06 10.96 17.87
C GLN A 187 -4.89 9.97 19.01
N ARG A 188 -5.76 8.95 19.11
CA ARG A 188 -5.63 7.87 20.13
C ARG A 188 -4.28 7.16 20.02
N VAL A 189 -3.82 6.86 18.80
CA VAL A 189 -2.53 6.19 18.58
C VAL A 189 -1.35 7.10 18.93
N VAL A 190 -1.41 8.38 18.54
CA VAL A 190 -0.36 9.37 18.83
C VAL A 190 -0.22 9.58 20.34
N ASP A 191 -1.32 9.77 21.05
CA ASP A 191 -1.30 9.94 22.52
C ASP A 191 -0.70 8.70 23.20
N PHE A 192 -1.13 7.51 22.78
CA PHE A 192 -0.57 6.26 23.27
C PHE A 192 0.94 6.13 23.01
N ALA A 193 1.37 6.46 21.79
CA ALA A 193 2.77 6.34 21.37
C ALA A 193 3.69 7.32 22.13
N ARG A 194 3.23 8.56 22.33
CA ARG A 194 3.96 9.59 23.09
C ARG A 194 4.16 9.19 24.56
N GLU A 195 3.12 8.66 25.20
CA GLU A 195 3.20 8.21 26.59
C GLU A 195 4.22 7.07 26.80
N ARG A 196 4.52 6.31 25.74
CA ARG A 196 5.32 5.07 25.80
C ARG A 196 6.64 5.13 25.07
N ASP A 197 6.98 6.30 24.51
CA ASP A 197 8.20 6.51 23.71
C ASP A 197 8.31 5.49 22.55
N VAL A 198 7.22 5.32 21.79
CA VAL A 198 7.12 4.43 20.62
C VAL A 198 7.03 5.25 19.35
N VAL A 199 7.76 4.85 18.31
CA VAL A 199 7.66 5.49 17.00
C VAL A 199 6.50 4.90 16.19
N VAL A 200 5.63 5.76 15.65
CA VAL A 200 4.58 5.35 14.72
C VAL A 200 5.05 5.60 13.28
N VAL A 201 4.97 4.57 12.46
CA VAL A 201 5.27 4.65 11.02
C VAL A 201 3.98 4.42 10.25
N HIS A 202 3.45 5.45 9.62
CA HIS A 202 2.25 5.38 8.79
C HIS A 202 2.62 5.33 7.29
N ASP A 203 2.22 4.27 6.59
CA ASP A 203 2.33 4.16 5.13
C ASP A 203 1.03 4.64 4.49
N ASN A 204 1.01 5.91 4.05
CA ASN A 204 -0.12 6.59 3.43
C ASN A 204 -0.05 6.53 1.90
N ALA A 205 0.18 5.33 1.36
CA ALA A 205 0.32 5.14 -0.09
C ALA A 205 -0.97 5.45 -0.87
N TYR A 206 -2.13 5.45 -0.22
CA TYR A 206 -3.46 5.69 -0.81
C TYR A 206 -4.08 7.01 -0.35
N ALA A 207 -3.27 7.98 0.05
CA ALA A 207 -3.68 9.29 0.56
C ALA A 207 -4.72 10.03 -0.31
N GLU A 208 -4.71 9.79 -1.63
CA GLU A 208 -5.59 10.45 -2.59
C GLU A 208 -6.71 9.55 -3.12
N LEU A 209 -6.82 8.32 -2.61
CA LEU A 209 -7.82 7.35 -3.07
C LEU A 209 -8.86 7.08 -1.98
N GLY A 210 -9.67 8.08 -1.68
CA GLY A 210 -10.89 7.98 -0.88
C GLY A 210 -12.11 8.08 -1.78
N PHE A 211 -13.23 7.45 -1.43
CA PHE A 211 -14.46 7.40 -2.22
C PHE A 211 -15.66 7.89 -1.40
N ASP A 212 -16.74 8.26 -2.08
CA ASP A 212 -18.00 8.66 -1.45
C ASP A 212 -17.86 9.80 -0.43
N GLY A 213 -16.94 10.73 -0.71
CA GLY A 213 -16.66 11.89 0.14
C GLY A 213 -15.68 11.62 1.28
N TYR A 214 -15.23 10.39 1.48
CA TYR A 214 -14.15 10.09 2.43
C TYR A 214 -12.83 10.66 1.92
N GLN A 215 -12.17 11.39 2.81
CA GLN A 215 -10.83 11.96 2.57
C GLN A 215 -9.85 11.26 3.50
N PRO A 216 -8.93 10.42 2.98
CA PRO A 216 -7.92 9.79 3.82
C PRO A 216 -7.11 10.82 4.60
N PRO A 217 -7.08 10.73 5.94
CA PRO A 217 -6.30 11.67 6.76
C PRO A 217 -4.82 11.32 6.79
N SER A 218 -3.99 12.31 7.09
CA SER A 218 -2.61 12.12 7.51
C SER A 218 -2.55 11.90 9.02
N ILE A 219 -1.68 10.99 9.51
CA ILE A 219 -1.42 10.88 10.94
C ILE A 219 -0.85 12.19 11.52
N LEU A 220 -0.21 13.01 10.68
CA LEU A 220 0.37 14.29 11.10
C LEU A 220 -0.68 15.38 11.37
N GLU A 221 -1.97 15.13 11.08
CA GLU A 221 -3.09 16.00 11.49
C GLU A 221 -3.39 15.85 12.99
N ALA A 222 -2.98 14.73 13.62
CA ALA A 222 -3.16 14.55 15.05
C ALA A 222 -2.21 15.43 15.86
N ASP A 223 -2.70 16.02 16.95
CA ASP A 223 -1.93 16.89 17.82
C ASP A 223 -0.74 16.13 18.44
N GLY A 224 0.45 16.72 18.36
CA GLY A 224 1.67 16.10 18.88
C GLY A 224 2.27 14.99 18.00
N ALA A 225 1.68 14.67 16.84
CA ALA A 225 2.14 13.58 15.98
C ALA A 225 3.62 13.70 15.58
N LYS A 226 4.12 14.90 15.30
CA LYS A 226 5.53 15.12 14.95
C LYS A 226 6.52 14.84 16.08
N GLU A 227 6.05 14.58 17.28
CA GLU A 227 6.91 14.15 18.39
C GLU A 227 7.26 12.64 18.28
N CYS A 228 6.38 11.82 17.72
CA CYS A 228 6.52 10.36 17.72
C CYS A 228 6.23 9.68 16.36
N ALA A 229 5.70 10.39 15.36
CA ALA A 229 5.25 9.78 14.11
C ALA A 229 6.00 10.29 12.89
N VAL A 230 6.10 9.39 11.90
CA VAL A 230 6.48 9.68 10.52
C VAL A 230 5.51 9.05 9.55
N GLU A 231 5.36 9.67 8.39
CA GLU A 231 4.46 9.22 7.34
C GLU A 231 5.18 9.06 6.00
N LEU A 232 4.89 7.96 5.31
CA LEU A 232 5.32 7.72 3.93
C LEU A 232 4.19 8.13 2.97
N TYR A 233 4.46 9.08 2.09
CA TYR A 233 3.58 9.46 0.98
C TYR A 233 4.16 8.96 -0.34
N SER A 234 3.35 8.38 -1.23
CA SER A 234 3.82 7.80 -2.49
C SER A 234 3.14 8.41 -3.71
N MET A 235 3.91 8.93 -4.65
CA MET A 235 3.39 9.37 -5.95
C MET A 235 2.96 8.21 -6.85
N THR A 236 3.30 6.97 -6.47
CA THR A 236 2.95 5.74 -7.21
C THR A 236 1.45 5.64 -7.48
N LYS A 237 0.62 5.93 -6.46
CA LYS A 237 -0.83 5.78 -6.52
C LYS A 237 -1.55 7.10 -6.74
N SER A 238 -1.03 8.18 -6.15
CA SER A 238 -1.62 9.52 -6.24
C SER A 238 -1.49 10.15 -7.64
N PHE A 239 -0.44 9.76 -8.40
CA PHE A 239 -0.13 10.34 -9.72
C PHE A 239 0.21 9.29 -10.78
N SER A 240 -0.18 8.02 -10.59
CA SER A 240 0.16 6.92 -11.53
C SER A 240 1.65 6.81 -11.85
N MET A 241 2.52 7.10 -10.89
CA MET A 241 3.97 7.15 -11.08
C MET A 241 4.68 5.90 -10.53
N ALA A 242 4.16 4.70 -10.78
CA ALA A 242 4.69 3.46 -10.22
C ALA A 242 6.15 3.19 -10.61
N GLY A 243 6.48 3.28 -11.89
CA GLY A 243 7.82 3.05 -12.43
C GLY A 243 8.84 4.15 -12.11
N TRP A 244 8.39 5.33 -11.73
CA TRP A 244 9.23 6.50 -11.47
C TRP A 244 10.00 6.41 -10.15
N ARG A 245 9.52 5.59 -9.22
CA ARG A 245 10.14 5.35 -7.89
C ARG A 245 10.29 6.63 -7.09
N VAL A 246 9.23 7.41 -6.91
CA VAL A 246 9.20 8.64 -6.10
C VAL A 246 8.24 8.50 -4.93
N ALA A 247 8.76 8.71 -3.73
CA ALA A 247 7.99 8.81 -2.50
C ALA A 247 8.73 9.71 -1.50
N PHE A 248 8.10 9.97 -0.37
CA PHE A 248 8.61 10.86 0.65
C PHE A 248 8.39 10.26 2.03
N LEU A 249 9.34 10.46 2.95
CA LEU A 249 9.11 10.33 4.38
C LEU A 249 9.04 11.72 4.98
N VAL A 250 8.00 11.97 5.77
CA VAL A 250 7.78 13.26 6.44
C VAL A 250 7.42 13.06 7.91
N GLY A 251 7.58 14.09 8.74
CA GLY A 251 7.16 14.08 10.15
C GLY A 251 8.29 14.31 11.12
N ASN A 252 8.45 13.41 12.12
CA ASN A 252 9.43 13.58 13.18
C ASN A 252 10.84 13.87 12.64
N ARG A 253 11.38 15.02 13.05
CA ARG A 253 12.66 15.54 12.53
C ARG A 253 13.86 14.62 12.80
N GLU A 254 13.87 13.97 13.96
CA GLU A 254 15.00 13.13 14.36
C GLU A 254 15.03 11.86 13.51
N VAL A 255 13.87 11.24 13.30
CA VAL A 255 13.71 10.06 12.44
C VAL A 255 14.05 10.39 10.98
N VAL A 256 13.56 11.54 10.46
CA VAL A 256 13.88 12.00 9.09
C VAL A 256 15.38 12.25 8.93
N GLN A 257 16.05 12.88 9.91
CA GLN A 257 17.49 13.11 9.85
C GLN A 257 18.29 11.80 9.98
N ALA A 258 17.84 10.86 10.80
CA ALA A 258 18.47 9.55 10.91
C ALA A 258 18.39 8.76 9.60
N LEU A 259 17.21 8.77 8.92
CA LEU A 259 17.08 8.19 7.58
C LEU A 259 17.98 8.91 6.56
N ALA A 260 18.05 10.24 6.60
CA ALA A 260 18.92 11.02 5.73
C ALA A 260 20.40 10.63 5.90
N LYS A 261 20.82 10.41 7.15
CA LYS A 261 22.18 9.93 7.47
C LYS A 261 22.40 8.53 6.89
N LEU A 262 21.50 7.58 7.09
CA LEU A 262 21.62 6.24 6.52
C LEU A 262 21.71 6.29 4.99
N LYS A 263 20.79 7.00 4.32
CA LYS A 263 20.77 7.12 2.86
C LYS A 263 22.05 7.74 2.29
N SER A 264 22.68 8.65 2.99
CA SER A 264 23.95 9.25 2.53
C SER A 264 25.11 8.24 2.40
N TYR A 265 25.00 7.06 3.03
CA TYR A 265 25.93 5.95 2.89
C TYR A 265 25.48 4.88 1.89
N LEU A 266 24.18 4.83 1.55
CA LEU A 266 23.61 3.76 0.73
C LEU A 266 23.38 4.18 -0.73
N ASP A 267 22.95 5.42 -0.96
CA ASP A 267 22.56 5.91 -2.28
C ASP A 267 22.78 7.42 -2.44
N TYR A 268 22.71 7.89 -3.69
CA TYR A 268 22.69 9.30 -4.04
C TYR A 268 21.30 9.80 -4.47
N GLY A 269 20.25 9.07 -4.05
CA GLY A 269 18.87 9.41 -4.37
C GLY A 269 18.46 9.12 -5.81
N THR A 270 17.26 9.57 -6.16
CA THR A 270 16.67 9.38 -7.48
C THR A 270 17.31 10.30 -8.51
N PHE A 271 17.40 9.86 -9.76
CA PHE A 271 17.86 10.65 -10.91
C PHE A 271 17.20 12.04 -10.93
N GLN A 272 18.02 13.10 -11.05
CA GLN A 272 17.56 14.47 -10.83
C GLN A 272 16.39 14.91 -11.77
N PRO A 273 16.36 14.56 -13.06
CA PRO A 273 15.21 14.84 -13.92
C PRO A 273 13.87 14.28 -13.40
N ILE A 274 13.88 13.11 -12.77
CA ILE A 274 12.67 12.55 -12.12
C ILE A 274 12.23 13.44 -10.98
N GLN A 275 13.14 13.92 -10.16
CA GLN A 275 12.83 14.81 -9.03
C GLN A 275 12.27 16.17 -9.51
N ILE A 276 12.81 16.71 -10.61
CA ILE A 276 12.31 17.94 -11.23
C ILE A 276 10.88 17.72 -11.77
N ALA A 277 10.65 16.62 -12.47
CA ALA A 277 9.33 16.27 -12.96
C ALA A 277 8.32 16.09 -11.81
N ALA A 278 8.71 15.38 -10.74
CA ALA A 278 7.89 15.20 -9.55
C ALA A 278 7.54 16.55 -8.88
N THR A 279 8.49 17.50 -8.84
CA THR A 279 8.23 18.85 -8.32
C THR A 279 7.14 19.56 -9.13
N VAL A 280 7.23 19.49 -10.47
CA VAL A 280 6.20 20.09 -11.34
C VAL A 280 4.86 19.38 -11.17
N THR A 281 4.86 18.05 -11.08
CA THR A 281 3.63 17.28 -10.82
C THR A 281 2.91 17.75 -9.56
N LEU A 282 3.64 17.87 -8.44
CA LEU A 282 3.07 18.30 -7.14
C LEU A 282 2.50 19.72 -7.18
N ASN A 283 3.08 20.61 -7.99
CA ASN A 283 2.70 22.01 -8.05
C ASN A 283 1.64 22.31 -9.12
N GLU A 284 1.64 21.57 -10.23
CA GLU A 284 0.87 21.93 -11.44
C GLU A 284 -0.18 20.88 -11.84
N ALA A 285 -0.03 19.61 -11.44
CA ALA A 285 -1.03 18.55 -11.69
C ALA A 285 -1.93 18.32 -10.47
N VAL A 286 -2.37 19.40 -9.82
CA VAL A 286 -3.10 19.33 -8.52
C VAL A 286 -4.48 18.70 -8.62
N ASP A 287 -5.11 18.72 -9.80
CA ASP A 287 -6.43 18.15 -10.04
C ASP A 287 -6.37 16.67 -10.44
N TYR A 288 -5.19 16.17 -10.86
CA TYR A 288 -5.03 14.79 -11.34
C TYR A 288 -5.42 13.70 -10.33
N PRO A 289 -5.15 13.82 -9.01
CA PRO A 289 -5.63 12.86 -8.02
C PRO A 289 -7.15 12.72 -8.00
N ALA A 290 -7.90 13.81 -8.19
CA ALA A 290 -9.37 13.77 -8.24
C ALA A 290 -9.89 13.05 -9.50
N GLU A 291 -9.21 13.22 -10.63
CA GLU A 291 -9.52 12.49 -11.87
C GLU A 291 -9.30 10.99 -11.69
N LEU A 292 -8.16 10.61 -11.08
CA LEU A 292 -7.85 9.22 -10.74
C LEU A 292 -8.88 8.62 -9.79
N GLN A 293 -9.23 9.35 -8.75
CA GLN A 293 -10.23 8.93 -7.75
C GLN A 293 -11.56 8.60 -8.44
N ALA A 294 -12.04 9.44 -9.34
CA ALA A 294 -13.29 9.21 -10.07
C ALA A 294 -13.25 7.91 -10.90
N VAL A 295 -12.13 7.64 -11.57
CA VAL A 295 -11.96 6.40 -12.35
C VAL A 295 -11.96 5.18 -11.43
N TYR A 296 -11.20 5.19 -10.33
CA TYR A 296 -11.16 4.05 -9.41
C TYR A 296 -12.49 3.85 -8.69
N GLN A 297 -13.23 4.90 -8.38
CA GLN A 297 -14.57 4.79 -7.81
C GLN A 297 -15.54 4.10 -8.78
N SER A 298 -15.55 4.51 -10.06
CA SER A 298 -16.37 3.86 -11.10
C SER A 298 -16.05 2.37 -11.25
N ARG A 299 -14.76 2.02 -11.25
CA ARG A 299 -14.30 0.63 -11.31
C ARG A 299 -14.68 -0.18 -10.06
N ARG A 300 -14.59 0.42 -8.88
CA ARG A 300 -15.05 -0.16 -7.63
C ARG A 300 -16.53 -0.49 -7.69
N ASP A 301 -17.34 0.46 -8.13
CA ASP A 301 -18.80 0.30 -8.24
C ASP A 301 -19.12 -0.82 -9.24
N ALA A 302 -18.51 -0.82 -10.41
CA ALA A 302 -18.68 -1.87 -11.41
C ALA A 302 -18.35 -3.27 -10.87
N LEU A 303 -17.27 -3.40 -10.09
CA LEU A 303 -16.86 -4.67 -9.49
C LEU A 303 -17.81 -5.09 -8.37
N CYS A 304 -18.03 -4.22 -7.38
CA CYS A 304 -18.81 -4.55 -6.17
C CYS A 304 -20.27 -4.84 -6.52
N ASP A 305 -20.90 -4.01 -7.34
CA ASP A 305 -22.26 -4.26 -7.84
C ASP A 305 -22.35 -5.56 -8.64
N GLY A 306 -21.30 -5.81 -9.44
CA GLY A 306 -21.22 -7.04 -10.22
C GLY A 306 -21.15 -8.29 -9.35
N LEU A 307 -20.26 -8.31 -8.35
CA LEU A 307 -20.09 -9.42 -7.42
C LEU A 307 -21.33 -9.65 -6.58
N ASN A 308 -21.93 -8.57 -6.03
CA ASN A 308 -23.16 -8.66 -5.24
C ASN A 308 -24.33 -9.24 -6.06
N ARG A 309 -24.46 -8.86 -7.34
CA ARG A 309 -25.50 -9.41 -8.24
C ARG A 309 -25.36 -10.90 -8.53
N ILE A 310 -24.14 -11.45 -8.47
CA ILE A 310 -23.92 -12.89 -8.65
C ILE A 310 -23.96 -13.67 -7.33
N GLY A 311 -24.25 -13.01 -6.20
CA GLY A 311 -24.33 -13.63 -4.88
C GLY A 311 -23.00 -13.70 -4.10
N TRP A 312 -21.95 -13.05 -4.60
CA TRP A 312 -20.69 -12.89 -3.87
C TRP A 312 -20.74 -11.58 -3.09
N ALA A 313 -21.21 -11.64 -1.85
CA ALA A 313 -21.41 -10.46 -1.01
C ALA A 313 -20.08 -9.76 -0.68
N ILE A 314 -20.01 -8.47 -1.02
CA ILE A 314 -18.89 -7.60 -0.72
C ILE A 314 -19.40 -6.18 -0.40
N GLU A 315 -18.80 -5.55 0.60
CA GLU A 315 -19.04 -4.14 0.89
C GLU A 315 -18.13 -3.27 0.00
N PRO A 316 -18.65 -2.23 -0.66
CA PRO A 316 -17.82 -1.31 -1.42
C PRO A 316 -16.82 -0.60 -0.51
N PRO A 317 -15.51 -0.68 -0.79
CA PRO A 317 -14.51 0.00 0.01
C PRO A 317 -14.61 1.52 -0.11
N MET A 318 -14.34 2.22 0.99
CA MET A 318 -14.29 3.69 1.01
C MET A 318 -12.94 4.25 0.56
N GLY A 319 -11.95 3.41 0.31
CA GLY A 319 -10.61 3.85 -0.12
C GLY A 319 -9.79 2.73 -0.73
N THR A 320 -8.61 3.07 -1.22
CA THR A 320 -7.67 2.25 -1.96
C THR A 320 -8.06 1.98 -3.41
N MET A 321 -7.19 1.31 -4.15
CA MET A 321 -7.45 0.77 -5.49
C MET A 321 -7.77 -0.73 -5.46
N PHE A 322 -8.31 -1.23 -4.34
CA PHE A 322 -8.58 -2.66 -4.12
C PHE A 322 -10.00 -2.89 -3.61
N ALA A 323 -10.43 -4.15 -3.73
CA ALA A 323 -11.56 -4.68 -3.01
C ALA A 323 -11.13 -5.97 -2.30
N TRP A 324 -11.51 -6.13 -1.04
CA TRP A 324 -11.16 -7.27 -0.19
C TRP A 324 -12.38 -8.14 -0.01
N ALA A 325 -12.40 -9.29 -0.66
CA ALA A 325 -13.57 -10.16 -0.73
C ALA A 325 -13.37 -11.44 0.09
N PRO A 326 -14.30 -11.81 0.97
CA PRO A 326 -14.27 -13.11 1.61
C PRO A 326 -14.48 -14.21 0.56
N ILE A 327 -13.81 -15.34 0.73
CA ILE A 327 -14.07 -16.51 -0.12
C ILE A 327 -15.51 -16.98 0.13
N PRO A 328 -16.33 -17.18 -0.93
CA PRO A 328 -17.70 -17.64 -0.77
C PRO A 328 -17.78 -18.98 -0.02
N GLU A 329 -18.81 -19.15 0.82
CA GLU A 329 -18.98 -20.31 1.70
C GLU A 329 -18.70 -21.68 1.06
N PRO A 330 -19.20 -22.00 -0.16
CA PRO A 330 -18.95 -23.30 -0.77
C PRO A 330 -17.46 -23.59 -1.09
N TYR A 331 -16.62 -22.55 -1.07
CA TYR A 331 -15.19 -22.63 -1.44
C TYR A 331 -14.26 -22.30 -0.27
N ARG A 332 -14.77 -22.01 0.91
CA ARG A 332 -14.00 -21.52 2.06
C ARG A 332 -12.89 -22.50 2.46
N ASP A 333 -13.17 -23.79 2.43
CA ASP A 333 -12.21 -24.84 2.83
C ASP A 333 -11.02 -25.00 1.87
N LEU A 334 -11.06 -24.38 0.68
CA LEU A 334 -9.93 -24.41 -0.25
C LEU A 334 -8.74 -23.58 0.25
N GLY A 335 -8.99 -22.56 1.07
CA GLY A 335 -8.02 -21.52 1.38
C GLY A 335 -7.77 -20.59 0.19
N SER A 336 -7.10 -19.48 0.46
CA SER A 336 -7.00 -18.37 -0.52
C SER A 336 -6.13 -18.69 -1.74
N VAL A 337 -5.09 -19.51 -1.60
CA VAL A 337 -4.20 -19.86 -2.73
C VAL A 337 -4.91 -20.76 -3.73
N GLU A 338 -5.55 -21.85 -3.26
CA GLU A 338 -6.22 -22.78 -4.15
C GLU A 338 -7.47 -22.13 -4.78
N PHE A 339 -8.22 -21.32 -4.00
CA PHE A 339 -9.35 -20.58 -4.53
C PHE A 339 -8.92 -19.59 -5.63
N ALA A 340 -7.88 -18.78 -5.41
CA ALA A 340 -7.34 -17.89 -6.44
C ALA A 340 -6.83 -18.65 -7.68
N SER A 341 -6.21 -19.81 -7.47
CA SER A 341 -5.75 -20.69 -8.56
C SER A 341 -6.91 -21.24 -9.39
N MET A 342 -7.99 -21.64 -8.72
CA MET A 342 -9.23 -22.08 -9.36
C MET A 342 -9.87 -20.96 -10.20
N LEU A 343 -9.89 -19.72 -9.70
CA LEU A 343 -10.43 -18.59 -10.46
C LEU A 343 -9.64 -18.34 -11.76
N VAL A 344 -8.33 -18.55 -11.76
CA VAL A 344 -7.53 -18.47 -13.00
C VAL A 344 -7.89 -19.59 -13.96
N ARG A 345 -7.95 -20.85 -13.48
CA ARG A 345 -8.17 -22.04 -14.32
C ARG A 345 -9.58 -22.09 -14.91
N ASP A 346 -10.59 -21.80 -14.08
CA ASP A 346 -11.99 -22.10 -14.39
C ASP A 346 -12.83 -20.86 -14.73
N CYS A 347 -12.33 -19.66 -14.38
CA CYS A 347 -13.02 -18.40 -14.61
C CYS A 347 -12.22 -17.42 -15.50
N ASP A 348 -10.97 -17.71 -15.86
CA ASP A 348 -10.08 -16.77 -16.54
C ASP A 348 -9.94 -15.41 -15.80
N VAL A 349 -9.96 -15.43 -14.46
CA VAL A 349 -9.82 -14.24 -13.62
C VAL A 349 -8.71 -14.46 -12.60
N ALA A 350 -7.73 -13.59 -12.58
CA ALA A 350 -6.66 -13.61 -11.59
C ALA A 350 -6.93 -12.61 -10.46
N VAL A 351 -6.75 -13.05 -9.21
CA VAL A 351 -6.86 -12.24 -7.99
C VAL A 351 -5.66 -12.53 -7.09
N SER A 352 -5.38 -11.67 -6.11
CA SER A 352 -4.35 -11.96 -5.11
C SER A 352 -4.92 -12.83 -3.99
N PRO A 353 -4.29 -13.97 -3.66
CA PRO A 353 -4.69 -14.75 -2.48
C PRO A 353 -4.36 -14.00 -1.20
N GLY A 354 -5.28 -14.02 -0.25
CA GLY A 354 -5.17 -13.23 0.97
C GLY A 354 -4.00 -13.63 1.87
N VAL A 355 -3.63 -14.91 1.92
CA VAL A 355 -2.47 -15.38 2.67
C VAL A 355 -1.15 -14.75 2.20
N GLY A 356 -1.11 -14.21 0.98
CA GLY A 356 0.04 -13.44 0.48
C GLY A 356 0.32 -12.14 1.26
N PHE A 357 -0.63 -11.73 2.11
CA PHE A 357 -0.54 -10.57 2.99
C PHE A 357 -0.32 -10.95 4.46
N GLY A 358 -0.04 -12.20 4.74
CA GLY A 358 0.12 -12.76 6.07
C GLY A 358 -1.01 -13.75 6.42
N PRO A 359 -0.83 -14.54 7.50
CA PRO A 359 -1.78 -15.60 7.86
C PRO A 359 -3.20 -15.08 8.15
N GLY A 360 -3.33 -13.88 8.70
CA GLY A 360 -4.63 -13.23 8.94
C GLY A 360 -5.42 -12.91 7.66
N GLY A 361 -4.81 -13.03 6.48
CA GLY A 361 -5.47 -12.81 5.19
C GLY A 361 -6.09 -14.07 4.57
N ASP A 362 -5.80 -15.26 5.09
CA ASP A 362 -6.41 -16.47 4.56
C ASP A 362 -7.94 -16.45 4.75
N GLY A 363 -8.66 -17.05 3.82
CA GLY A 363 -10.12 -16.91 3.77
C GLY A 363 -10.63 -15.71 2.95
N HIS A 364 -9.73 -14.90 2.39
CA HIS A 364 -10.07 -13.77 1.53
C HIS A 364 -9.24 -13.77 0.24
N VAL A 365 -9.72 -13.02 -0.74
CA VAL A 365 -8.96 -12.64 -1.94
C VAL A 365 -9.03 -11.14 -2.15
N ARG A 366 -7.98 -10.55 -2.72
CA ARG A 366 -7.93 -9.13 -3.06
C ARG A 366 -8.07 -8.94 -4.57
N PHE A 367 -9.04 -8.15 -4.98
CA PHE A 367 -9.17 -7.64 -6.34
C PHE A 367 -8.46 -6.29 -6.45
N ALA A 368 -7.75 -6.06 -7.56
CA ALA A 368 -7.17 -4.77 -7.92
C ALA A 368 -8.02 -4.11 -9.02
N LEU A 369 -8.34 -2.84 -8.86
CA LEU A 369 -9.21 -2.06 -9.76
C LEU A 369 -8.40 -1.48 -10.95
N ILE A 370 -7.56 -2.31 -11.57
CA ILE A 370 -6.59 -1.90 -12.60
C ILE A 370 -7.04 -2.18 -14.04
N GLU A 371 -8.26 -2.66 -14.22
CA GLU A 371 -8.88 -2.88 -15.51
C GLU A 371 -10.04 -1.89 -15.72
N ASN A 372 -10.35 -1.59 -16.97
CA ASN A 372 -11.52 -0.76 -17.28
C ASN A 372 -12.84 -1.48 -16.95
N GLU A 373 -13.94 -0.73 -16.86
CA GLU A 373 -15.25 -1.25 -16.45
C GLU A 373 -15.75 -2.37 -17.36
N GLN A 374 -15.44 -2.33 -18.66
CA GLN A 374 -15.84 -3.38 -19.62
C GLN A 374 -15.17 -4.71 -19.30
N ARG A 375 -13.87 -4.68 -18.98
CA ARG A 375 -13.10 -5.86 -18.56
C ARG A 375 -13.55 -6.34 -17.18
N ILE A 376 -13.85 -5.43 -16.24
CA ILE A 376 -14.42 -5.78 -14.93
C ILE A 376 -15.78 -6.48 -15.10
N HIS A 377 -16.67 -5.96 -15.94
CA HIS A 377 -17.94 -6.63 -16.25
C HIS A 377 -17.72 -7.99 -16.91
N GLN A 378 -16.71 -8.15 -17.76
CA GLN A 378 -16.36 -9.45 -18.33
C GLN A 378 -15.88 -10.41 -17.24
N ALA A 379 -15.01 -9.96 -16.33
CA ALA A 379 -14.55 -10.75 -15.19
C ALA A 379 -15.74 -11.26 -14.34
N VAL A 380 -16.69 -10.38 -14.01
CA VAL A 380 -17.89 -10.75 -13.27
C VAL A 380 -18.73 -11.81 -14.02
N ARG A 381 -18.90 -11.68 -15.35
CA ARG A 381 -19.59 -12.72 -16.14
C ARG A 381 -18.85 -14.05 -16.12
N ASN A 382 -17.53 -14.02 -16.20
CA ASN A 382 -16.69 -15.21 -16.13
C ASN A 382 -16.80 -15.89 -14.75
N LEU A 383 -16.71 -15.10 -13.66
CA LEU A 383 -16.91 -15.58 -12.29
C LEU A 383 -18.28 -16.21 -12.10
N ARG A 384 -19.35 -15.56 -12.54
CA ARG A 384 -20.72 -16.12 -12.50
C ARG A 384 -20.78 -17.48 -13.18
N ARG A 385 -20.17 -17.63 -14.36
CA ARG A 385 -20.18 -18.88 -15.13
C ARG A 385 -19.37 -19.97 -14.45
N GLY A 386 -18.16 -19.64 -13.97
CA GLY A 386 -17.25 -20.60 -13.35
C GLY A 386 -17.73 -21.06 -11.98
N LEU A 387 -18.11 -20.14 -11.12
CA LEU A 387 -18.61 -20.46 -9.77
C LEU A 387 -19.93 -21.25 -9.81
N THR A 388 -20.84 -20.96 -10.75
CA THR A 388 -22.08 -21.74 -10.91
C THR A 388 -21.82 -23.20 -11.33
N LYS A 389 -20.80 -23.44 -12.16
CA LYS A 389 -20.41 -24.81 -12.59
C LYS A 389 -19.78 -25.61 -11.47
N LEU A 390 -19.08 -24.95 -10.55
CA LEU A 390 -18.29 -25.55 -9.48
C LEU A 390 -19.07 -25.65 -8.15
N ALA A 391 -20.24 -24.98 -8.06
CA ALA A 391 -21.10 -25.11 -6.90
C ALA A 391 -21.57 -26.58 -6.78
N PRO A 392 -21.40 -27.25 -5.61
CA PRO A 392 -21.99 -28.55 -5.39
C PRO A 392 -23.48 -28.49 -5.71
N SER A 393 -24.02 -29.52 -6.37
CA SER A 393 -25.42 -29.65 -6.81
C SER A 393 -26.47 -29.66 -5.67
N GLY A 394 -26.24 -28.90 -4.60
CA GLY A 394 -27.06 -28.91 -3.37
C GLY A 394 -27.24 -27.55 -2.68
N GLY A 395 -26.98 -26.40 -3.29
CA GLY A 395 -27.02 -25.16 -2.54
C GLY A 395 -27.27 -23.88 -3.29
N VAL A 396 -28.17 -23.85 -4.27
CA VAL A 396 -28.76 -22.59 -4.74
C VAL A 396 -30.22 -22.85 -5.03
N GLY A 397 -30.99 -22.79 -3.98
CA GLY A 397 -32.44 -22.72 -4.03
C GLY A 397 -32.91 -21.34 -3.63
N ALA A 398 -33.62 -20.69 -4.57
CA ALA A 398 -34.48 -19.54 -4.46
C ALA A 398 -33.90 -18.21 -4.00
#